data_19548520d0b1868f5afb142a12ebcdc5
#
_entry.id   19548520d0b1868f5afb142a12ebcdc5
#
_cell.length_a   1.000
_cell.length_b   1.000
_cell.length_c   1.000
_cell.angle_alpha   90.00
_cell.angle_beta   90.00
_cell.angle_gamma   90.00
#
_symmetry.space_group_name_H-M   'P 1'
#
loop_
_entity.id
_entity.type
_entity.pdbx_description
1 polymer ?
#
loop_
_entity_poly.entity_id
_entity_poly.type
_entity_poly.pdbx_seq_one_letter_code
_entity_poly.pdbx_strand_id
1 'polypeptide(L)'
;MADNTLRIPTARAFLPLHQPARYKALYGGRGAAKSQTFADMAVKRCILNPGTRIACVREVQKSLKESVKLLLEDKIKSFGLERNFDIKNEVIGTPGNGLIVFQGMADHTANTIMSLEGFDIGYVEQAETLTARSLEMLRPTIRKAGSELWFGWNPRSSSDPVDLFFRGPTPPPDSVIIRVSYKDNPWFPDELETERAFDELNYPARYGHVWLGEYEPQVVGAIWSREVIHRNRRTEAPKMERILISIDPPISSNPGSDEAGIIVGGLGEDGRGYVLDDVSFQGSPQEWAERAVAVYDLHEADAIIAEVNQGGDMVEHTIHSIRPGLRVIQVRATRGKHVRAEPIASLYSLDRISHVGAFPKLEAQMCLFTPAGYEGEGSPDRCDAMIHLFTELFPKMTRRVQSRDRPRPTVANNRYNPHRMHERL
;
A
#
# COMPACT_ATOMS: atom_id res chain seq x y z
N MET A 1 -45.21 -27.29 -12.72
CA MET A 1 -44.42 -26.79 -11.58
C MET A 1 -43.18 -26.22 -12.16
N ALA A 2 -42.91 -24.92 -11.98
CA ALA A 2 -41.64 -24.33 -12.43
C ALA A 2 -40.49 -25.01 -11.66
N ASP A 3 -39.47 -25.45 -12.37
CA ASP A 3 -38.27 -26.03 -11.78
C ASP A 3 -37.60 -24.93 -10.92
N ASN A 4 -37.68 -25.09 -9.60
CA ASN A 4 -37.18 -24.10 -8.61
C ASN A 4 -35.69 -24.33 -8.33
N THR A 5 -34.94 -24.74 -9.35
CA THR A 5 -33.52 -25.11 -9.25
C THR A 5 -32.64 -23.93 -9.66
N LEU A 6 -31.87 -23.40 -8.72
CA LEU A 6 -30.81 -22.41 -9.02
C LEU A 6 -29.56 -23.14 -9.54
N ARG A 7 -29.19 -22.86 -10.79
CA ARG A 7 -27.96 -23.40 -11.41
C ARG A 7 -26.89 -22.32 -11.46
N ILE A 8 -25.80 -22.51 -10.72
CA ILE A 8 -24.66 -21.63 -10.72
C ILE A 8 -23.48 -22.36 -11.35
N PRO A 9 -23.04 -21.96 -12.58
CA PRO A 9 -21.89 -22.56 -13.23
C PRO A 9 -20.64 -22.34 -12.37
N THR A 10 -19.88 -23.39 -12.10
CA THR A 10 -18.67 -23.32 -11.28
C THR A 10 -17.54 -24.02 -12.03
N ALA A 11 -16.43 -23.31 -12.27
CA ALA A 11 -15.26 -23.91 -12.88
C ALA A 11 -14.62 -24.93 -11.93
N ARG A 12 -14.01 -25.98 -12.53
CA ARG A 12 -13.46 -27.11 -11.76
C ARG A 12 -12.45 -26.68 -10.70
N ALA A 13 -11.64 -25.68 -10.98
CA ALA A 13 -10.63 -25.18 -10.06
C ALA A 13 -11.24 -24.62 -8.75
N PHE A 14 -12.49 -24.15 -8.77
CA PHE A 14 -13.16 -23.55 -7.62
C PHE A 14 -14.01 -24.51 -6.78
N LEU A 15 -14.17 -25.75 -7.22
CA LEU A 15 -14.98 -26.73 -6.49
C LEU A 15 -14.56 -26.93 -5.03
N PRO A 16 -13.26 -26.92 -4.65
CA PRO A 16 -12.85 -27.06 -3.26
C PRO A 16 -13.38 -25.95 -2.33
N LEU A 17 -13.69 -24.74 -2.85
CA LEU A 17 -14.24 -23.64 -2.03
C LEU A 17 -15.63 -23.95 -1.47
N HIS A 18 -16.35 -24.90 -2.04
CA HIS A 18 -17.66 -25.31 -1.54
C HIS A 18 -17.59 -26.24 -0.32
N GLN A 19 -16.41 -26.73 0.02
CA GLN A 19 -16.17 -27.45 1.26
C GLN A 19 -16.23 -26.50 2.46
N PRO A 20 -16.75 -26.93 3.61
CA PRO A 20 -16.64 -26.15 4.84
C PRO A 20 -15.18 -25.87 5.18
N ALA A 21 -14.85 -24.62 5.42
CA ALA A 21 -13.54 -24.19 5.90
C ALA A 21 -13.64 -22.79 6.50
N ARG A 22 -12.87 -22.54 7.55
CA ARG A 22 -12.81 -21.22 8.18
C ARG A 22 -12.26 -20.15 7.23
N TYR A 23 -11.24 -20.50 6.45
CA TYR A 23 -10.58 -19.61 5.52
C TYR A 23 -10.68 -20.12 4.09
N LYS A 24 -11.12 -19.25 3.18
CA LYS A 24 -11.16 -19.53 1.74
C LYS A 24 -10.38 -18.47 1.02
N ALA A 25 -9.32 -18.87 0.34
CA ALA A 25 -8.34 -17.97 -0.25
C ALA A 25 -8.14 -18.27 -1.74
N LEU A 26 -8.37 -17.26 -2.59
CA LEU A 26 -8.10 -17.29 -4.02
C LEU A 26 -7.04 -16.28 -4.37
N TYR A 27 -5.89 -16.72 -4.87
CA TYR A 27 -4.87 -15.83 -5.36
C TYR A 27 -4.47 -16.12 -6.81
N GLY A 28 -4.12 -15.08 -7.56
CA GLY A 28 -3.73 -15.26 -8.95
C GLY A 28 -3.96 -14.04 -9.80
N GLY A 29 -3.69 -14.17 -11.13
CA GLY A 29 -3.71 -13.07 -12.08
C GLY A 29 -5.10 -12.49 -12.38
N ARG A 30 -5.10 -11.48 -13.24
CA ARG A 30 -6.33 -10.89 -13.81
C ARG A 30 -7.07 -11.91 -14.65
N GLY A 31 -8.39 -11.74 -14.74
CA GLY A 31 -9.25 -12.62 -15.54
C GLY A 31 -9.44 -14.04 -14.98
N ALA A 32 -8.86 -14.36 -13.82
CA ALA A 32 -9.00 -15.66 -13.15
C ALA A 32 -10.36 -15.91 -12.48
N ALA A 33 -11.36 -15.05 -12.66
CA ALA A 33 -12.72 -15.15 -12.13
C ALA A 33 -12.81 -15.20 -10.58
N LYS A 34 -11.81 -14.73 -9.83
CA LYS A 34 -11.80 -14.74 -8.34
C LYS A 34 -13.02 -14.04 -7.74
N SER A 35 -13.22 -12.76 -8.07
CA SER A 35 -14.33 -11.94 -7.57
C SER A 35 -15.67 -12.48 -8.03
N GLN A 36 -15.77 -12.96 -9.28
CA GLN A 36 -16.96 -13.59 -9.84
C GLN A 36 -17.37 -14.82 -9.00
N THR A 37 -16.40 -15.68 -8.67
CA THR A 37 -16.61 -16.91 -7.88
C THR A 37 -17.10 -16.57 -6.46
N PHE A 38 -16.48 -15.61 -5.78
CA PHE A 38 -16.94 -15.23 -4.43
C PHE A 38 -18.29 -14.53 -4.46
N ALA A 39 -18.62 -13.76 -5.50
CA ALA A 39 -19.95 -13.20 -5.67
C ALA A 39 -21.03 -14.29 -5.88
N ASP A 40 -20.76 -15.27 -6.73
CA ASP A 40 -21.64 -16.43 -6.93
C ASP A 40 -21.86 -17.20 -5.62
N MET A 41 -20.79 -17.44 -4.85
CA MET A 41 -20.86 -18.10 -3.55
C MET A 41 -21.65 -17.28 -2.52
N ALA A 42 -21.50 -15.96 -2.53
CA ALA A 42 -22.22 -15.06 -1.63
C ALA A 42 -23.74 -15.09 -1.90
N VAL A 43 -24.15 -14.96 -3.16
CA VAL A 43 -25.56 -15.07 -3.55
C VAL A 43 -26.12 -16.43 -3.20
N LYS A 44 -25.41 -17.52 -3.55
CA LYS A 44 -25.78 -18.89 -3.19
C LYS A 44 -25.97 -19.04 -1.68
N ARG A 45 -25.01 -18.51 -0.87
CA ARG A 45 -25.08 -18.64 0.60
C ARG A 45 -26.29 -17.93 1.17
N CYS A 46 -26.63 -16.73 0.68
CA CYS A 46 -27.81 -15.98 1.12
C CYS A 46 -29.13 -16.69 0.80
N ILE A 47 -29.22 -17.37 -0.34
CA ILE A 47 -30.42 -18.13 -0.73
C ILE A 47 -30.57 -19.43 0.08
N LEU A 48 -29.47 -20.18 0.25
CA LEU A 48 -29.51 -21.47 0.95
C LEU A 48 -29.64 -21.32 2.47
N ASN A 49 -29.16 -20.21 3.02
CA ASN A 49 -29.17 -19.93 4.46
C ASN A 49 -29.81 -18.55 4.71
N PRO A 50 -31.14 -18.44 4.73
CA PRO A 50 -31.82 -17.16 5.03
C PRO A 50 -31.35 -16.58 6.37
N GLY A 51 -31.16 -15.26 6.41
CA GLY A 51 -30.59 -14.56 7.56
C GLY A 51 -29.07 -14.40 7.50
N THR A 52 -28.40 -14.92 6.45
CA THR A 52 -26.95 -14.75 6.27
C THR A 52 -26.55 -13.28 6.20
N ARG A 53 -25.51 -12.92 6.95
CA ARG A 53 -24.91 -11.60 7.00
C ARG A 53 -23.50 -11.64 6.45
N ILE A 54 -23.19 -10.83 5.42
CA ILE A 54 -21.87 -10.79 4.75
C ILE A 54 -21.29 -9.39 4.86
N ALA A 55 -20.06 -9.28 5.33
CA ALA A 55 -19.29 -8.05 5.29
C ALA A 55 -18.29 -8.13 4.13
N CYS A 56 -18.52 -7.37 3.07
CA CYS A 56 -17.53 -7.14 2.02
C CYS A 56 -16.59 -6.03 2.47
N VAL A 57 -15.30 -6.34 2.59
CA VAL A 57 -14.31 -5.40 3.13
C VAL A 57 -13.12 -5.23 2.18
N ARG A 58 -12.50 -4.06 2.26
CA ARG A 58 -11.27 -3.68 1.57
C ARG A 58 -10.51 -2.68 2.43
N GLU A 59 -9.22 -2.47 2.22
CA GLU A 59 -8.49 -1.45 2.97
C GLU A 59 -9.13 -0.06 2.77
N VAL A 60 -9.44 0.34 1.54
CA VAL A 60 -10.10 1.63 1.22
C VAL A 60 -11.52 1.44 0.73
N GLN A 61 -12.50 2.06 1.37
CA GLN A 61 -13.93 1.86 1.11
C GLN A 61 -14.42 2.37 -0.25
N LYS A 62 -13.90 3.51 -0.73
CA LYS A 62 -14.48 4.27 -1.87
C LYS A 62 -14.71 3.42 -3.14
N SER A 63 -13.84 2.47 -3.42
CA SER A 63 -13.94 1.60 -4.60
C SER A 63 -14.74 0.30 -4.42
N LEU A 64 -15.13 -0.06 -3.18
CA LEU A 64 -15.90 -1.27 -2.90
C LEU A 64 -17.33 -1.22 -3.45
N LYS A 65 -17.99 -0.08 -3.31
CA LYS A 65 -19.37 0.10 -3.78
C LYS A 65 -19.44 0.05 -5.30
N GLU A 66 -18.43 0.58 -5.97
CA GLU A 66 -18.35 0.63 -7.44
C GLU A 66 -17.91 -0.70 -8.09
N SER A 67 -17.35 -1.62 -7.33
CA SER A 67 -16.85 -2.90 -7.84
C SER A 67 -17.65 -4.10 -7.31
N VAL A 68 -17.51 -4.42 -6.02
CA VAL A 68 -18.10 -5.64 -5.42
C VAL A 68 -19.61 -5.55 -5.36
N LYS A 69 -20.16 -4.37 -5.01
CA LYS A 69 -21.62 -4.18 -4.93
C LYS A 69 -22.27 -4.34 -6.29
N LEU A 70 -21.78 -3.65 -7.31
CA LEU A 70 -22.29 -3.80 -8.69
C LEU A 70 -22.20 -5.24 -9.17
N LEU A 71 -21.07 -5.92 -8.90
CA LEU A 71 -20.92 -7.32 -9.25
C LEU A 71 -21.99 -8.21 -8.60
N LEU A 72 -22.28 -8.01 -7.32
CA LEU A 72 -23.34 -8.76 -6.62
C LEU A 72 -24.74 -8.44 -7.20
N GLU A 73 -25.04 -7.19 -7.54
CA GLU A 73 -26.27 -6.80 -8.19
C GLU A 73 -26.45 -7.51 -9.55
N ASP A 74 -25.39 -7.52 -10.36
CA ASP A 74 -25.38 -8.20 -11.66
C ASP A 74 -25.59 -9.70 -11.51
N LYS A 75 -24.99 -10.34 -10.49
CA LYS A 75 -25.21 -11.76 -10.19
C LYS A 75 -26.63 -12.05 -9.74
N ILE A 76 -27.19 -11.24 -8.84
CA ILE A 76 -28.58 -11.36 -8.37
C ILE A 76 -29.53 -11.29 -9.57
N LYS A 77 -29.31 -10.32 -10.47
CA LYS A 77 -30.10 -10.14 -11.68
C LYS A 77 -29.92 -11.31 -12.67
N SER A 78 -28.70 -11.73 -12.93
CA SER A 78 -28.40 -12.82 -13.88
C SER A 78 -29.01 -14.17 -13.44
N PHE A 79 -29.20 -14.35 -12.14
CA PHE A 79 -29.84 -15.54 -11.58
C PHE A 79 -31.37 -15.39 -11.43
N GLY A 80 -31.96 -14.24 -11.79
CA GLY A 80 -33.40 -13.99 -11.66
C GLY A 80 -33.88 -13.90 -10.21
N LEU A 81 -33.02 -13.43 -9.31
CA LEU A 81 -33.25 -13.42 -7.86
C LEU A 81 -33.62 -12.06 -7.29
N GLU A 82 -33.94 -11.06 -8.12
CA GLU A 82 -34.18 -9.68 -7.69
C GLU A 82 -35.30 -9.58 -6.65
N ARG A 83 -36.29 -10.46 -6.71
CA ARG A 83 -37.39 -10.49 -5.73
C ARG A 83 -36.99 -11.00 -4.34
N ASN A 84 -35.82 -11.61 -4.23
CA ASN A 84 -35.31 -12.17 -2.98
C ASN A 84 -34.37 -11.22 -2.24
N PHE A 85 -33.91 -10.14 -2.90
CA PHE A 85 -32.96 -9.19 -2.37
C PHE A 85 -33.50 -7.76 -2.39
N ASP A 86 -33.22 -6.97 -1.35
CA ASP A 86 -33.58 -5.56 -1.25
C ASP A 86 -32.32 -4.70 -1.47
N ILE A 87 -32.12 -4.27 -2.73
CA ILE A 87 -30.91 -3.54 -3.13
C ILE A 87 -31.06 -2.06 -2.78
N LYS A 88 -30.24 -1.58 -1.83
CA LYS A 88 -30.16 -0.16 -1.40
C LYS A 88 -28.78 0.41 -1.70
N ASN A 89 -28.63 1.73 -1.58
CA ASN A 89 -27.35 2.40 -1.88
C ASN A 89 -26.18 1.89 -1.04
N GLU A 90 -26.37 1.62 0.25
CA GLU A 90 -25.31 1.28 1.21
C GLU A 90 -25.26 -0.22 1.54
N VAL A 91 -26.34 -0.95 1.34
CA VAL A 91 -26.49 -2.33 1.75
C VAL A 91 -27.37 -3.12 0.77
N ILE A 92 -27.21 -4.43 0.75
CA ILE A 92 -28.14 -5.33 0.08
C ILE A 92 -28.81 -6.18 1.16
N GLY A 93 -30.14 -6.02 1.33
CA GLY A 93 -30.94 -6.90 2.16
C GLY A 93 -31.03 -8.29 1.53
N THR A 94 -30.86 -9.35 2.33
CA THR A 94 -30.90 -10.74 1.87
C THR A 94 -32.08 -11.49 2.47
N PRO A 95 -32.50 -12.66 1.93
CA PRO A 95 -33.61 -13.43 2.48
C PRO A 95 -33.46 -13.68 3.99
N GLY A 96 -34.57 -13.70 4.72
CA GLY A 96 -34.59 -13.98 6.17
C GLY A 96 -34.02 -12.86 7.04
N ASN A 97 -34.13 -11.59 6.61
CA ASN A 97 -33.61 -10.42 7.30
C ASN A 97 -32.06 -10.41 7.46
N GLY A 98 -31.35 -11.11 6.56
CA GLY A 98 -29.90 -10.97 6.46
C GLY A 98 -29.50 -9.70 5.71
N LEU A 99 -28.19 -9.46 5.58
CA LEU A 99 -27.70 -8.27 4.87
C LEU A 99 -26.26 -8.45 4.36
N ILE A 100 -25.93 -7.73 3.29
CA ILE A 100 -24.56 -7.57 2.80
C ILE A 100 -24.18 -6.10 2.98
N VAL A 101 -23.06 -5.83 3.66
CA VAL A 101 -22.51 -4.48 3.88
C VAL A 101 -21.17 -4.32 3.18
N PHE A 102 -20.79 -3.08 2.87
CA PHE A 102 -19.56 -2.71 2.15
C PHE A 102 -18.76 -1.72 2.99
N GLN A 103 -17.58 -2.12 3.45
CA GLN A 103 -16.85 -1.38 4.47
C GLN A 103 -15.34 -1.30 4.20
N GLY A 104 -14.75 -0.09 4.33
CA GLY A 104 -13.30 0.10 4.36
C GLY A 104 -12.71 -0.28 5.72
N MET A 105 -11.43 -0.63 5.75
CA MET A 105 -10.70 -0.98 6.96
C MET A 105 -9.80 0.17 7.45
N ALA A 106 -9.30 1.02 6.54
CA ALA A 106 -8.33 2.09 6.86
C ALA A 106 -8.90 3.25 7.68
N ASP A 107 -10.20 3.55 7.50
CA ASP A 107 -10.83 4.76 8.08
C ASP A 107 -11.58 4.47 9.40
N HIS A 108 -11.43 3.28 9.96
CA HIS A 108 -12.30 2.87 11.05
C HIS A 108 -11.55 2.71 12.39
N THR A 109 -12.07 3.42 13.38
CA THR A 109 -11.79 3.13 14.79
C THR A 109 -12.19 1.70 15.12
N ALA A 110 -11.56 1.10 16.13
CA ALA A 110 -11.86 -0.24 16.62
C ALA A 110 -13.38 -0.53 16.77
N ASN A 111 -14.19 0.48 17.07
CA ASN A 111 -15.64 0.36 17.24
C ASN A 111 -16.39 -0.04 15.96
N THR A 112 -15.94 0.40 14.79
CA THR A 112 -16.66 0.11 13.53
C THR A 112 -16.37 -1.32 13.07
N ILE A 113 -15.15 -1.83 13.29
CA ILE A 113 -14.81 -3.22 12.99
C ILE A 113 -15.54 -4.17 13.95
N MET A 114 -15.66 -3.81 15.24
CA MET A 114 -16.41 -4.59 16.23
C MET A 114 -17.89 -4.78 15.86
N SER A 115 -18.48 -3.88 15.08
CA SER A 115 -19.86 -4.03 14.59
C SER A 115 -20.08 -5.25 13.67
N LEU A 116 -18.99 -5.86 13.16
CA LEU A 116 -19.04 -7.04 12.29
C LEU A 116 -19.06 -8.38 13.06
N GLU A 117 -19.09 -8.38 14.39
CA GLU A 117 -19.07 -9.58 15.23
C GLU A 117 -20.14 -10.61 14.88
N GLY A 118 -21.35 -10.16 14.57
CA GLY A 118 -22.48 -11.02 14.25
C GLY A 118 -22.57 -11.48 12.79
N PHE A 119 -21.53 -11.30 11.99
CA PHE A 119 -21.51 -11.68 10.58
C PHE A 119 -21.11 -13.14 10.37
N ASP A 120 -21.72 -13.77 9.36
CA ASP A 120 -21.43 -15.14 8.96
C ASP A 120 -20.22 -15.23 8.05
N ILE A 121 -19.99 -14.19 7.23
CA ILE A 121 -18.90 -14.16 6.25
C ILE A 121 -18.25 -12.79 6.26
N GLY A 122 -16.91 -12.76 6.30
CA GLY A 122 -16.08 -11.62 5.97
C GLY A 122 -15.42 -11.87 4.62
N TYR A 123 -15.81 -11.13 3.58
CA TYR A 123 -15.21 -11.21 2.25
C TYR A 123 -14.26 -10.05 2.00
N VAL A 124 -12.99 -10.35 1.86
CA VAL A 124 -11.92 -9.38 1.61
C VAL A 124 -11.58 -9.37 0.12
N GLU A 125 -11.90 -8.29 -0.54
CA GLU A 125 -11.55 -8.05 -1.94
C GLU A 125 -10.26 -7.23 -2.05
N GLN A 126 -9.37 -7.58 -3.00
CA GLN A 126 -8.03 -7.01 -3.15
C GLN A 126 -7.23 -7.06 -1.83
N ALA A 127 -7.17 -8.25 -1.25
CA ALA A 127 -6.55 -8.47 0.05
C ALA A 127 -5.03 -8.17 0.08
N GLU A 128 -4.37 -8.04 -1.08
CA GLU A 128 -2.99 -7.55 -1.20
C GLU A 128 -2.80 -6.12 -0.67
N THR A 129 -3.90 -5.37 -0.52
CA THR A 129 -3.85 -4.00 0.02
C THR A 129 -4.00 -3.93 1.54
N LEU A 130 -4.42 -5.04 2.20
CA LEU A 130 -4.62 -5.06 3.65
C LEU A 130 -3.32 -4.81 4.41
N THR A 131 -3.40 -3.94 5.41
CA THR A 131 -2.34 -3.82 6.42
C THR A 131 -2.33 -5.03 7.36
N ALA A 132 -1.21 -5.29 8.03
CA ALA A 132 -1.13 -6.33 9.05
C ALA A 132 -2.16 -6.08 10.17
N ARG A 133 -2.31 -4.83 10.59
CA ARG A 133 -3.27 -4.40 11.60
C ARG A 133 -4.72 -4.71 11.18
N SER A 134 -5.10 -4.36 9.96
CA SER A 134 -6.44 -4.65 9.44
C SER A 134 -6.73 -6.14 9.43
N LEU A 135 -5.76 -6.97 9.00
CA LEU A 135 -5.88 -8.41 9.00
C LEU A 135 -6.01 -8.99 10.41
N GLU A 136 -5.19 -8.53 11.35
CA GLU A 136 -5.21 -8.95 12.75
C GLU A 136 -6.53 -8.58 13.46
N MET A 137 -7.11 -7.43 13.14
CA MET A 137 -8.39 -6.99 13.71
C MET A 137 -9.58 -7.74 13.10
N LEU A 138 -9.60 -7.97 11.79
CA LEU A 138 -10.72 -8.61 11.10
C LEU A 138 -10.92 -10.07 11.54
N ARG A 139 -9.84 -10.83 11.68
CA ARG A 139 -9.87 -12.28 11.95
C ARG A 139 -10.64 -12.65 13.23
N PRO A 140 -10.35 -12.04 14.41
CA PRO A 140 -11.10 -12.33 15.63
C PRO A 140 -12.47 -11.65 15.68
N THR A 141 -12.75 -10.66 14.82
CA THR A 141 -14.05 -9.97 14.81
C THR A 141 -15.14 -10.84 14.18
N ILE A 142 -14.86 -11.48 13.06
CA ILE A 142 -15.79 -12.43 12.45
C ILE A 142 -15.69 -13.76 13.23
N ARG A 143 -16.49 -13.90 14.29
CA ARG A 143 -16.34 -15.00 15.27
C ARG A 143 -17.61 -15.80 15.56
N LYS A 144 -18.69 -15.57 14.81
CA LYS A 144 -19.89 -16.37 14.90
C LYS A 144 -19.58 -17.86 14.62
N ALA A 145 -20.21 -18.79 15.32
CA ALA A 145 -20.01 -20.21 15.08
C ALA A 145 -20.28 -20.56 13.61
N GLY A 146 -19.33 -21.25 12.96
CA GLY A 146 -19.40 -21.59 11.54
C GLY A 146 -19.19 -20.42 10.59
N SER A 147 -18.71 -19.27 11.08
CA SER A 147 -18.37 -18.12 10.23
C SER A 147 -17.13 -18.39 9.39
N GLU A 148 -17.09 -17.76 8.22
CA GLU A 148 -16.03 -17.93 7.22
C GLU A 148 -15.35 -16.60 6.89
N LEU A 149 -14.08 -16.65 6.51
CA LEU A 149 -13.31 -15.53 6.00
C LEU A 149 -12.80 -15.86 4.60
N TRP A 150 -13.21 -15.05 3.62
CA TRP A 150 -12.88 -15.23 2.21
C TRP A 150 -11.92 -14.14 1.75
N PHE A 151 -10.87 -14.50 1.04
CA PHE A 151 -9.82 -13.58 0.58
C PHE A 151 -9.55 -13.76 -0.91
N GLY A 152 -9.64 -12.67 -1.66
CA GLY A 152 -9.27 -12.64 -3.08
C GLY A 152 -8.19 -11.60 -3.34
N TRP A 153 -7.05 -12.01 -3.94
CA TRP A 153 -5.97 -11.09 -4.27
C TRP A 153 -5.15 -11.47 -5.50
N ASN A 154 -4.44 -10.48 -6.03
CA ASN A 154 -3.36 -10.68 -6.99
C ASN A 154 -2.04 -10.47 -6.25
N PRO A 155 -1.17 -11.49 -6.09
CA PRO A 155 0.05 -11.36 -5.30
C PRO A 155 0.97 -10.27 -5.87
N ARG A 156 1.41 -9.33 -5.00
CA ARG A 156 2.39 -8.33 -5.36
C ARG A 156 3.75 -8.69 -4.78
N SER A 157 3.77 -9.06 -3.51
CA SER A 157 4.99 -9.41 -2.79
C SER A 157 4.74 -10.56 -1.83
N SER A 158 5.75 -11.41 -1.66
CA SER A 158 5.77 -12.43 -0.60
C SER A 158 5.74 -11.83 0.81
N SER A 159 6.00 -10.53 0.95
CA SER A 159 5.95 -9.78 2.20
C SER A 159 4.58 -9.14 2.49
N ASP A 160 3.64 -9.17 1.57
CA ASP A 160 2.29 -8.66 1.82
C ASP A 160 1.64 -9.44 2.97
N PRO A 161 0.95 -8.79 3.92
CA PRO A 161 0.40 -9.46 5.11
C PRO A 161 -0.50 -10.64 4.79
N VAL A 162 -1.33 -10.54 3.75
CA VAL A 162 -2.20 -11.63 3.28
C VAL A 162 -1.39 -12.79 2.72
N ASP A 163 -0.31 -12.50 2.02
CA ASP A 163 0.58 -13.52 1.43
C ASP A 163 1.34 -14.27 2.52
N LEU A 164 1.92 -13.54 3.48
CA LEU A 164 2.56 -14.13 4.65
C LEU A 164 1.59 -15.01 5.46
N PHE A 165 0.33 -14.59 5.59
CA PHE A 165 -0.68 -15.31 6.34
C PHE A 165 -1.08 -16.63 5.66
N PHE A 166 -1.30 -16.64 4.34
CA PHE A 166 -1.78 -17.83 3.62
C PHE A 166 -0.67 -18.66 2.97
N ARG A 167 0.43 -18.04 2.57
CA ARG A 167 1.52 -18.67 1.81
C ARG A 167 2.85 -18.65 2.55
N GLY A 168 2.87 -18.13 3.76
CA GLY A 168 4.03 -18.20 4.65
C GLY A 168 4.30 -19.61 5.17
N PRO A 169 5.33 -19.78 6.03
CA PRO A 169 5.74 -21.09 6.53
C PRO A 169 4.66 -21.83 7.32
N THR A 170 3.71 -21.11 7.92
CA THR A 170 2.64 -21.68 8.76
C THR A 170 1.30 -21.11 8.32
N PRO A 171 0.67 -21.67 7.26
CA PRO A 171 -0.65 -21.22 6.83
C PRO A 171 -1.70 -21.52 7.92
N PRO A 172 -2.81 -20.73 7.95
CA PRO A 172 -3.83 -20.91 8.98
C PRO A 172 -4.47 -22.31 8.87
N PRO A 173 -4.80 -22.94 9.99
CA PRO A 173 -5.55 -24.21 10.01
C PRO A 173 -6.94 -23.98 9.41
N ASP A 174 -7.60 -25.08 8.98
CA ASP A 174 -8.94 -25.05 8.40
C ASP A 174 -9.07 -24.05 7.25
N SER A 175 -8.15 -24.15 6.27
CA SER A 175 -8.08 -23.26 5.12
C SER A 175 -8.12 -24.02 3.79
N VAL A 176 -8.80 -23.43 2.82
CA VAL A 176 -8.76 -23.79 1.39
C VAL A 176 -8.07 -22.67 0.64
N ILE A 177 -6.85 -22.92 0.17
CA ILE A 177 -6.00 -21.95 -0.52
C ILE A 177 -5.77 -22.41 -1.96
N ILE A 178 -6.20 -21.64 -2.95
CA ILE A 178 -6.16 -22.03 -4.36
C ILE A 178 -5.46 -20.93 -5.17
N ARG A 179 -4.41 -21.34 -5.91
CA ARG A 179 -3.83 -20.52 -6.98
C ARG A 179 -4.69 -20.67 -8.23
N VAL A 180 -5.03 -19.56 -8.87
CA VAL A 180 -5.80 -19.52 -10.11
C VAL A 180 -5.21 -18.53 -11.11
N SER A 181 -5.43 -18.79 -12.39
CA SER A 181 -5.05 -17.92 -13.49
C SER A 181 -6.20 -17.81 -14.51
N TYR A 182 -6.02 -17.01 -15.54
CA TYR A 182 -6.99 -16.94 -16.64
C TYR A 182 -7.28 -18.32 -17.27
N LYS A 183 -6.34 -19.27 -17.23
CA LYS A 183 -6.48 -20.65 -17.75
C LYS A 183 -7.51 -21.46 -16.99
N ASP A 184 -7.80 -21.10 -15.75
CA ASP A 184 -8.78 -21.78 -14.88
C ASP A 184 -10.19 -21.20 -15.06
N ASN A 185 -10.32 -20.14 -15.87
CA ASN A 185 -11.58 -19.46 -16.15
C ASN A 185 -12.13 -19.87 -17.54
N PRO A 186 -13.11 -20.79 -17.61
CA PRO A 186 -13.68 -21.21 -18.88
C PRO A 186 -14.54 -20.12 -19.56
N TRP A 187 -14.80 -19.02 -18.88
CA TRP A 187 -15.53 -17.83 -19.39
C TRP A 187 -14.59 -16.63 -19.55
N PHE A 188 -13.32 -16.87 -19.84
CA PHE A 188 -12.36 -15.79 -20.05
C PHE A 188 -12.76 -14.98 -21.29
N PRO A 189 -13.00 -13.64 -21.16
CA PRO A 189 -13.49 -12.83 -22.28
C PRO A 189 -12.49 -12.68 -23.42
N ASP A 190 -12.97 -12.62 -24.66
CA ASP A 190 -12.15 -12.45 -25.85
C ASP A 190 -11.39 -11.11 -25.85
N GLU A 191 -11.98 -10.05 -25.27
CA GLU A 191 -11.33 -8.76 -25.09
C GLU A 191 -10.10 -8.88 -24.18
N LEU A 192 -10.21 -9.63 -23.08
CA LEU A 192 -9.08 -9.87 -22.18
C LEU A 192 -8.04 -10.81 -22.80
N GLU A 193 -8.43 -11.75 -23.66
CA GLU A 193 -7.48 -12.60 -24.38
C GLU A 193 -6.63 -11.79 -25.35
N THR A 194 -7.22 -10.79 -26.01
CA THR A 194 -6.50 -9.86 -26.89
C THR A 194 -5.46 -9.06 -26.09
N GLU A 195 -5.85 -8.48 -24.95
CA GLU A 195 -4.93 -7.74 -24.07
C GLU A 195 -3.83 -8.65 -23.50
N ARG A 196 -4.21 -9.88 -23.10
CA ARG A 196 -3.27 -10.87 -22.57
C ARG A 196 -2.20 -11.24 -23.59
N ALA A 197 -2.63 -11.51 -24.84
CA ALA A 197 -1.72 -11.88 -25.92
C ALA A 197 -0.78 -10.72 -26.28
N PHE A 198 -1.29 -9.49 -26.25
CA PHE A 198 -0.49 -8.29 -26.45
C PHE A 198 0.56 -8.12 -25.33
N ASP A 199 0.17 -8.29 -24.05
CA ASP A 199 1.08 -8.21 -22.91
C ASP A 199 2.15 -9.31 -22.94
N GLU A 200 1.79 -10.53 -23.33
CA GLU A 200 2.73 -11.66 -23.47
C GLU A 200 3.86 -11.35 -24.43
N LEU A 201 3.53 -10.69 -25.55
CA LEU A 201 4.49 -10.33 -26.59
C LEU A 201 5.32 -9.09 -26.24
N ASN A 202 4.67 -8.04 -25.73
CA ASN A 202 5.28 -6.72 -25.59
C ASN A 202 5.78 -6.40 -24.19
N TYR A 203 5.22 -7.06 -23.15
CA TYR A 203 5.54 -6.81 -21.72
C TYR A 203 5.82 -8.11 -20.94
N PRO A 204 6.74 -8.97 -21.41
CA PRO A 204 6.97 -10.29 -20.81
C PRO A 204 7.40 -10.20 -19.33
N ALA A 205 8.08 -9.13 -18.94
CA ALA A 205 8.51 -8.95 -17.55
C ALA A 205 7.35 -8.84 -16.56
N ARG A 206 6.22 -8.22 -16.96
CA ARG A 206 5.04 -8.05 -16.10
C ARG A 206 3.94 -9.10 -16.34
N TYR A 207 4.06 -9.86 -17.43
CA TYR A 207 3.06 -10.86 -17.82
C TYR A 207 2.79 -11.89 -16.71
N GLY A 208 3.84 -12.41 -16.10
CA GLY A 208 3.74 -13.35 -14.99
C GLY A 208 2.90 -12.82 -13.83
N HIS A 209 3.14 -11.57 -13.43
CA HIS A 209 2.38 -10.92 -12.37
C HIS A 209 0.92 -10.68 -12.77
N VAL A 210 0.70 -10.03 -13.93
CA VAL A 210 -0.64 -9.60 -14.35
C VAL A 210 -1.56 -10.78 -14.62
N TRP A 211 -1.09 -11.79 -15.35
CA TRP A 211 -1.94 -12.86 -15.87
C TRP A 211 -1.82 -14.19 -15.15
N LEU A 212 -0.63 -14.50 -14.59
CA LEU A 212 -0.37 -15.78 -13.91
C LEU A 212 -0.39 -15.68 -12.39
N GLY A 213 -0.50 -14.46 -11.81
CA GLY A 213 -0.51 -14.23 -10.38
C GLY A 213 0.83 -14.55 -9.71
N GLU A 214 1.92 -14.29 -10.43
CA GLU A 214 3.25 -14.26 -9.86
C GLU A 214 3.48 -12.95 -9.11
N TYR A 215 4.54 -12.87 -8.34
CA TYR A 215 4.89 -11.61 -7.69
C TYR A 215 5.29 -10.55 -8.72
N GLU A 216 5.11 -9.28 -8.37
CA GLU A 216 5.59 -8.18 -9.20
C GLU A 216 7.09 -8.32 -9.46
N PRO A 217 7.54 -8.19 -10.72
CA PRO A 217 8.95 -8.21 -11.03
C PRO A 217 9.65 -7.05 -10.31
N GLN A 218 10.83 -7.34 -9.76
CA GLN A 218 11.68 -6.28 -9.20
C GLN A 218 12.35 -5.53 -10.35
N VAL A 219 12.41 -4.21 -10.23
CA VAL A 219 13.17 -3.37 -11.18
C VAL A 219 14.67 -3.70 -11.05
N VAL A 220 15.29 -4.06 -12.18
CA VAL A 220 16.71 -4.36 -12.19
C VAL A 220 17.49 -3.10 -11.82
N GLY A 221 18.35 -3.19 -10.78
CA GLY A 221 19.13 -2.05 -10.30
C GLY A 221 18.37 -1.13 -9.35
N ALA A 222 17.18 -1.51 -8.87
CA ALA A 222 16.50 -0.75 -7.82
C ALA A 222 17.41 -0.59 -6.59
N ILE A 223 17.47 0.63 -6.04
CA ILE A 223 18.30 0.95 -4.86
C ILE A 223 17.71 0.39 -3.56
N TRP A 224 16.40 0.10 -3.54
CA TRP A 224 15.74 -0.67 -2.48
C TRP A 224 15.20 -1.97 -3.06
N SER A 225 15.49 -3.07 -2.40
CA SER A 225 14.84 -4.35 -2.70
C SER A 225 13.74 -4.64 -1.67
N ARG A 226 12.71 -5.38 -2.10
CA ARG A 226 11.64 -5.84 -1.18
C ARG A 226 12.20 -6.67 -0.03
N GLU A 227 13.26 -7.45 -0.26
CA GLU A 227 13.95 -8.26 0.76
C GLU A 227 14.54 -7.38 1.86
N VAL A 228 15.23 -6.28 1.50
CA VAL A 228 15.81 -5.34 2.47
C VAL A 228 14.71 -4.66 3.29
N ILE A 229 13.61 -4.22 2.66
CA ILE A 229 12.47 -3.62 3.34
C ILE A 229 11.85 -4.63 4.32
N HIS A 230 11.59 -5.87 3.84
CA HIS A 230 11.00 -6.93 4.66
C HIS A 230 11.88 -7.32 5.85
N ARG A 231 13.19 -7.48 5.66
CA ARG A 231 14.14 -7.78 6.73
C ARG A 231 14.11 -6.73 7.84
N ASN A 232 13.87 -5.48 7.46
CA ASN A 232 13.79 -4.34 8.37
C ASN A 232 12.39 -4.10 8.94
N ARG A 233 11.42 -4.98 8.69
CA ARG A 233 10.07 -4.85 9.25
C ARG A 233 10.06 -5.24 10.73
N ARG A 234 9.28 -4.50 11.50
CA ARG A 234 9.06 -4.73 12.93
C ARG A 234 7.55 -4.72 13.22
N THR A 235 7.14 -5.41 14.25
CA THR A 235 5.75 -5.41 14.75
C THR A 235 5.49 -4.23 15.66
N GLU A 236 6.53 -3.76 16.36
CA GLU A 236 6.46 -2.69 17.35
C GLU A 236 7.68 -1.78 17.22
N ALA A 237 7.50 -0.52 17.58
CA ALA A 237 8.59 0.44 17.72
C ALA A 237 9.06 0.50 19.19
N PRO A 238 10.36 0.75 19.46
CA PRO A 238 10.81 1.11 20.78
C PRO A 238 10.26 2.50 21.16
N LYS A 239 10.54 2.96 22.37
CA LYS A 239 10.25 4.34 22.75
C LYS A 239 11.00 5.30 21.80
N MET A 240 10.31 6.32 21.30
CA MET A 240 10.86 7.31 20.40
C MET A 240 11.52 8.45 21.15
N GLU A 241 12.71 8.84 20.70
CA GLU A 241 13.38 10.08 21.15
C GLU A 241 12.87 11.30 20.39
N ARG A 242 12.46 11.10 19.14
CA ARG A 242 11.98 12.17 18.28
C ARG A 242 11.03 11.60 17.24
N ILE A 243 9.88 12.25 17.04
CA ILE A 243 8.90 11.91 16.02
C ILE A 243 8.70 13.12 15.10
N LEU A 244 8.77 12.90 13.80
CA LEU A 244 8.55 13.92 12.79
C LEU A 244 7.51 13.44 11.77
N ILE A 245 6.82 14.41 11.18
CA ILE A 245 5.94 14.17 10.04
C ILE A 245 6.56 14.85 8.84
N SER A 246 6.68 14.16 7.72
CA SER A 246 7.18 14.76 6.48
C SER A 246 6.07 14.83 5.46
N ILE A 247 5.94 16.00 4.83
CA ILE A 247 4.94 16.27 3.80
C ILE A 247 5.67 16.62 2.50
N ASP A 248 5.32 15.90 1.43
CA ASP A 248 5.62 16.26 0.04
C ASP A 248 4.30 16.60 -0.66
N PRO A 249 3.94 17.89 -0.76
CA PRO A 249 2.66 18.30 -1.32
C PRO A 249 2.67 18.23 -2.85
N PRO A 250 1.53 17.93 -3.51
CA PRO A 250 1.44 17.95 -4.96
C PRO A 250 1.65 19.38 -5.51
N ILE A 251 2.30 19.49 -6.66
CA ILE A 251 2.60 20.78 -7.31
C ILE A 251 1.31 21.47 -7.83
N SER A 252 0.25 20.71 -8.11
CA SER A 252 -1.01 21.22 -8.64
C SER A 252 -2.21 20.72 -7.84
N SER A 253 -3.23 21.55 -7.70
CA SER A 253 -4.50 21.21 -7.02
C SER A 253 -5.60 20.76 -7.97
N ASN A 254 -5.29 20.38 -9.21
CA ASN A 254 -6.28 19.97 -10.20
C ASN A 254 -6.86 18.56 -9.86
N PRO A 255 -8.12 18.27 -10.21
CA PRO A 255 -8.68 16.93 -10.14
C PRO A 255 -7.81 15.99 -10.99
N GLY A 256 -7.19 14.99 -10.36
CA GLY A 256 -6.22 14.09 -10.98
C GLY A 256 -4.75 14.43 -10.70
N SER A 257 -4.46 15.41 -9.82
CA SER A 257 -3.10 15.70 -9.33
C SER A 257 -2.50 14.51 -8.57
N ASP A 258 -1.17 14.53 -8.42
CA ASP A 258 -0.42 13.58 -7.59
C ASP A 258 -0.93 13.56 -6.14
N GLU A 259 -0.63 12.50 -5.40
CA GLU A 259 -0.97 12.39 -3.97
C GLU A 259 -0.13 13.39 -3.16
N ALA A 260 -0.64 13.84 -2.02
CA ALA A 260 0.19 14.45 -0.99
C ALA A 260 0.90 13.32 -0.23
N GLY A 261 2.23 13.25 -0.35
CA GLY A 261 3.03 12.32 0.42
C GLY A 261 3.09 12.76 1.89
N ILE A 262 2.57 11.96 2.83
CA ILE A 262 2.59 12.27 4.27
C ILE A 262 3.06 11.04 5.02
N ILE A 263 4.28 11.09 5.53
CA ILE A 263 4.93 10.00 6.25
C ILE A 263 5.21 10.41 7.69
N VAL A 264 4.81 9.57 8.63
CA VAL A 264 5.16 9.70 10.05
C VAL A 264 6.33 8.78 10.36
N GLY A 265 7.34 9.27 11.02
CA GLY A 265 8.45 8.44 11.47
C GLY A 265 9.27 9.09 12.57
N GLY A 266 10.14 8.31 13.19
CA GLY A 266 10.90 8.76 14.33
C GLY A 266 12.27 8.13 14.47
N LEU A 267 13.02 8.65 15.42
CA LEU A 267 14.28 8.10 15.92
C LEU A 267 13.98 7.42 17.26
N GLY A 268 14.27 6.13 17.34
CA GLY A 268 14.14 5.37 18.59
C GLY A 268 15.31 5.58 19.55
N GLU A 269 15.12 5.27 20.83
CA GLU A 269 16.18 5.27 21.86
C GLU A 269 17.36 4.33 21.53
N ASP A 270 17.14 3.37 20.63
CA ASP A 270 18.17 2.48 20.07
C ASP A 270 18.98 3.13 18.94
N GLY A 271 18.69 4.38 18.59
CA GLY A 271 19.35 5.14 17.54
C GLY A 271 19.00 4.68 16.11
N ARG A 272 17.90 3.94 15.93
CA ARG A 272 17.37 3.51 14.63
C ARG A 272 16.21 4.39 14.21
N GLY A 273 16.02 4.53 12.90
CA GLY A 273 14.85 5.19 12.34
C GLY A 273 13.67 4.23 12.18
N TYR A 274 12.47 4.74 12.30
CA TYR A 274 11.24 3.97 12.18
C TYR A 274 10.22 4.71 11.32
N VAL A 275 9.72 4.06 10.26
CA VAL A 275 8.48 4.48 9.61
C VAL A 275 7.34 3.99 10.48
N LEU A 276 6.53 4.91 10.99
CA LEU A 276 5.43 4.62 11.93
C LEU A 276 4.08 4.61 11.24
N ASP A 277 3.88 5.51 10.23
CA ASP A 277 2.62 5.56 9.47
C ASP A 277 2.83 6.16 8.07
N ASP A 278 1.95 5.79 7.13
CA ASP A 278 1.80 6.36 5.80
C ASP A 278 0.34 6.78 5.61
N VAL A 279 0.07 8.06 5.79
CA VAL A 279 -1.27 8.64 5.69
C VAL A 279 -1.44 9.48 4.42
N SER A 280 -0.59 9.25 3.44
CA SER A 280 -0.61 9.93 2.14
C SER A 280 -1.91 9.68 1.39
N PHE A 281 -2.44 10.71 0.73
CA PHE A 281 -3.69 10.62 -0.02
C PHE A 281 -3.80 11.75 -1.07
N GLN A 282 -4.78 11.63 -1.96
CA GLN A 282 -5.13 12.67 -2.92
C GLN A 282 -6.15 13.62 -2.29
N GLY A 283 -5.82 14.90 -2.17
CA GLY A 283 -6.71 15.89 -1.55
C GLY A 283 -6.27 17.34 -1.81
N SER A 284 -7.11 18.28 -1.44
CA SER A 284 -6.84 19.71 -1.49
C SER A 284 -5.76 20.13 -0.47
N PRO A 285 -5.16 21.33 -0.65
CA PRO A 285 -4.20 21.87 0.32
C PRO A 285 -4.71 21.92 1.76
N GLN A 286 -5.97 22.23 1.96
CA GLN A 286 -6.58 22.23 3.28
C GLN A 286 -6.68 20.82 3.87
N GLU A 287 -7.17 19.85 3.08
CA GLU A 287 -7.35 18.46 3.55
C GLU A 287 -6.04 17.79 3.94
N TRP A 288 -4.95 17.95 3.16
CA TRP A 288 -3.68 17.36 3.54
C TRP A 288 -3.06 18.06 4.77
N ALA A 289 -3.26 19.38 4.94
CA ALA A 289 -2.79 20.08 6.12
C ALA A 289 -3.58 19.68 7.38
N GLU A 290 -4.91 19.54 7.27
CA GLU A 290 -5.75 19.00 8.36
C GLU A 290 -5.31 17.60 8.76
N ARG A 291 -5.05 16.72 7.80
CA ARG A 291 -4.54 15.37 8.06
C ARG A 291 -3.18 15.38 8.73
N ALA A 292 -2.26 16.22 8.26
CA ALA A 292 -0.93 16.35 8.86
C ALA A 292 -1.00 16.83 10.32
N VAL A 293 -1.86 17.80 10.62
CA VAL A 293 -2.08 18.27 11.99
C VAL A 293 -2.73 17.18 12.86
N ALA A 294 -3.68 16.43 12.32
CA ALA A 294 -4.33 15.34 13.04
C ALA A 294 -3.35 14.22 13.43
N VAL A 295 -2.46 13.82 12.50
CA VAL A 295 -1.45 12.79 12.83
C VAL A 295 -0.30 13.35 13.68
N TYR A 296 -0.03 14.66 13.61
CA TYR A 296 0.88 15.34 14.52
C TYR A 296 0.42 15.18 15.97
N ASP A 297 -0.86 15.40 16.24
CA ASP A 297 -1.43 15.23 17.58
C ASP A 297 -1.51 13.76 18.00
N LEU A 298 -1.90 12.88 17.06
CA LEU A 298 -2.04 11.45 17.33
C LEU A 298 -0.71 10.78 17.74
N HIS A 299 0.38 11.17 17.09
CA HIS A 299 1.71 10.61 17.33
C HIS A 299 2.55 11.46 18.29
N GLU A 300 2.01 12.55 18.85
CA GLU A 300 2.75 13.50 19.69
C GLU A 300 4.05 13.96 19.04
N ALA A 301 3.99 14.33 17.76
CA ALA A 301 5.17 14.62 16.96
C ALA A 301 5.83 15.96 17.37
N ASP A 302 7.15 16.08 17.14
CA ASP A 302 7.95 17.27 17.53
C ASP A 302 7.88 18.40 16.50
N ALA A 303 7.73 18.05 15.21
CA ALA A 303 7.65 19.00 14.11
C ALA A 303 7.10 18.37 12.83
N ILE A 304 6.66 19.24 11.90
CA ILE A 304 6.34 18.86 10.51
C ILE A 304 7.48 19.31 9.61
N ILE A 305 7.97 18.43 8.74
CA ILE A 305 8.90 18.72 7.65
C ILE A 305 8.07 19.02 6.40
N ALA A 306 8.34 20.12 5.71
CA ALA A 306 7.69 20.49 4.47
C ALA A 306 8.71 20.76 3.37
N GLU A 307 8.57 20.12 2.19
CA GLU A 307 9.38 20.48 1.03
C GLU A 307 8.91 21.83 0.45
N VAL A 308 9.88 22.75 0.31
CA VAL A 308 9.62 24.13 -0.13
C VAL A 308 10.36 24.43 -1.43
N ASN A 309 9.96 23.81 -2.54
CA ASN A 309 10.55 24.11 -3.84
C ASN A 309 9.91 25.37 -4.43
N GLN A 310 8.91 25.26 -5.27
CA GLN A 310 8.19 26.43 -5.80
C GLN A 310 6.88 26.62 -5.02
N GLY A 311 6.85 27.57 -4.08
CA GLY A 311 5.66 27.87 -3.26
C GLY A 311 5.76 27.49 -1.77
N GLY A 312 6.97 27.36 -1.24
CA GLY A 312 7.22 26.89 0.14
C GLY A 312 6.54 27.64 1.27
N ASP A 313 6.34 28.94 1.11
CA ASP A 313 5.60 29.75 2.08
C ASP A 313 4.11 29.31 2.15
N MET A 314 3.57 28.73 1.07
CA MET A 314 2.19 28.25 1.02
C MET A 314 1.96 27.03 1.93
N VAL A 315 2.91 26.08 1.98
CA VAL A 315 2.76 24.87 2.81
C VAL A 315 2.72 25.23 4.29
N GLU A 316 3.70 26.01 4.73
CA GLU A 316 3.74 26.49 6.11
C GLU A 316 2.54 27.36 6.44
N HIS A 317 2.14 28.27 5.55
CA HIS A 317 0.96 29.10 5.73
C HIS A 317 -0.32 28.26 5.85
N THR A 318 -0.49 27.23 5.03
CA THR A 318 -1.65 26.33 5.09
C THR A 318 -1.69 25.57 6.41
N ILE A 319 -0.56 25.04 6.89
CA ILE A 319 -0.47 24.40 8.20
C ILE A 319 -0.80 25.37 9.32
N HIS A 320 -0.23 26.59 9.30
CA HIS A 320 -0.47 27.61 10.32
C HIS A 320 -1.88 28.18 10.30
N SER A 321 -2.61 28.12 9.16
CA SER A 321 -4.02 28.51 9.10
C SER A 321 -4.92 27.55 9.90
N ILE A 322 -4.51 26.27 10.02
CA ILE A 322 -5.23 25.25 10.81
C ILE A 322 -4.75 25.28 12.26
N ARG A 323 -3.42 25.34 12.47
CA ARG A 323 -2.83 25.36 13.82
C ARG A 323 -1.69 26.38 13.89
N PRO A 324 -1.95 27.59 14.36
CA PRO A 324 -0.93 28.62 14.54
C PRO A 324 0.18 28.16 15.51
N GLY A 325 1.44 28.47 15.15
CA GLY A 325 2.60 28.20 15.98
C GLY A 325 3.12 26.77 15.99
N LEU A 326 2.57 25.88 15.17
CA LEU A 326 3.12 24.55 14.97
C LEU A 326 4.51 24.64 14.34
N ARG A 327 5.48 23.89 14.85
CA ARG A 327 6.85 23.89 14.34
C ARG A 327 6.92 23.24 12.96
N VAL A 328 7.23 24.02 11.92
CA VAL A 328 7.48 23.55 10.56
C VAL A 328 8.96 23.69 10.24
N ILE A 329 9.57 22.59 9.76
CA ILE A 329 10.95 22.54 9.28
C ILE A 329 10.90 22.56 7.75
N GLN A 330 11.31 23.67 7.18
CA GLN A 330 11.39 23.81 5.72
C GLN A 330 12.62 23.10 5.17
N VAL A 331 12.44 22.23 4.18
CA VAL A 331 13.52 21.56 3.45
C VAL A 331 13.47 21.91 1.97
N ARG A 332 14.64 22.12 1.35
CA ARG A 332 14.75 22.41 -0.08
C ARG A 332 15.47 21.29 -0.80
N ALA A 333 14.86 20.75 -1.83
CA ALA A 333 15.49 19.79 -2.73
C ALA A 333 16.49 20.51 -3.66
N THR A 334 17.76 20.44 -3.32
CA THR A 334 18.84 21.02 -4.15
C THR A 334 19.52 19.99 -5.06
N ARG A 335 19.16 18.70 -4.97
CA ARG A 335 19.76 17.59 -5.72
C ARG A 335 18.67 16.73 -6.34
N GLY A 336 19.03 15.98 -7.40
CA GLY A 336 18.12 15.01 -8.02
C GLY A 336 17.58 13.97 -7.02
N LYS A 337 16.39 13.47 -7.26
CA LYS A 337 15.67 12.51 -6.37
C LYS A 337 16.53 11.30 -6.01
N HIS A 338 17.20 10.68 -6.99
CA HIS A 338 18.06 9.51 -6.77
C HIS A 338 19.25 9.82 -5.85
N VAL A 339 19.90 10.99 -5.98
CA VAL A 339 21.05 11.37 -5.13
C VAL A 339 20.64 11.55 -3.67
N ARG A 340 19.39 11.94 -3.42
CA ARG A 340 18.84 12.05 -2.07
C ARG A 340 18.42 10.67 -1.51
N ALA A 341 17.99 9.78 -2.38
CA ALA A 341 17.53 8.44 -2.05
C ALA A 341 18.66 7.49 -1.64
N GLU A 342 19.82 7.53 -2.31
CA GLU A 342 20.94 6.61 -2.05
C GLU A 342 21.44 6.55 -0.59
N PRO A 343 21.63 7.69 0.14
CA PRO A 343 22.02 7.63 1.53
C PRO A 343 20.98 6.94 2.43
N ILE A 344 19.70 7.13 2.12
CA ILE A 344 18.61 6.51 2.86
C ILE A 344 18.56 5.00 2.57
N ALA A 345 18.71 4.60 1.31
CA ALA A 345 18.81 3.19 0.94
C ALA A 345 19.99 2.48 1.63
N SER A 346 21.11 3.18 1.78
CA SER A 346 22.27 2.68 2.54
C SER A 346 21.94 2.45 4.02
N LEU A 347 21.13 3.34 4.64
CA LEU A 347 20.67 3.14 6.01
C LEU A 347 19.77 1.91 6.16
N TYR A 348 18.90 1.61 5.19
CA TYR A 348 18.13 0.36 5.15
C TYR A 348 19.04 -0.87 5.02
N SER A 349 20.04 -0.81 4.14
CA SER A 349 20.99 -1.92 3.95
C SER A 349 21.81 -2.21 5.22
N LEU A 350 22.06 -1.19 6.04
CA LEU A 350 22.74 -1.27 7.34
C LEU A 350 21.79 -1.55 8.52
N ASP A 351 20.53 -1.92 8.24
CA ASP A 351 19.49 -2.18 9.24
C ASP A 351 19.26 -1.00 10.21
N ARG A 352 19.47 0.26 9.74
CA ARG A 352 19.32 1.47 10.53
C ARG A 352 17.92 2.11 10.42
N ILE A 353 17.10 1.68 9.44
CA ILE A 353 15.72 2.12 9.29
C ILE A 353 14.82 0.90 9.22
N SER A 354 13.70 0.94 9.94
CA SER A 354 12.72 -0.14 10.01
C SER A 354 11.31 0.38 9.68
N HIS A 355 10.44 -0.48 9.19
CA HIS A 355 9.01 -0.23 9.05
C HIS A 355 8.26 -0.89 10.21
N VAL A 356 7.42 -0.14 10.92
CA VAL A 356 6.53 -0.68 11.93
C VAL A 356 5.21 -1.07 11.26
N GLY A 357 5.13 -2.32 10.81
CA GLY A 357 4.04 -2.78 9.96
C GLY A 357 4.40 -2.79 8.46
N ALA A 358 3.39 -2.82 7.60
CA ALA A 358 3.53 -2.82 6.15
C ALA A 358 2.91 -1.56 5.56
N PHE A 359 3.64 -0.90 4.65
CA PHE A 359 3.20 0.28 3.92
C PHE A 359 3.27 0.01 2.40
N PRO A 360 2.31 -0.76 1.84
CA PRO A 360 2.44 -1.33 0.50
C PRO A 360 2.65 -0.30 -0.60
N LYS A 361 2.00 0.88 -0.51
CA LYS A 361 2.14 1.93 -1.52
C LYS A 361 3.50 2.63 -1.44
N LEU A 362 3.97 2.97 -0.24
CA LEU A 362 5.31 3.52 -0.02
C LEU A 362 6.38 2.52 -0.50
N GLU A 363 6.27 1.27 -0.08
CA GLU A 363 7.23 0.21 -0.41
C GLU A 363 7.27 -0.08 -1.93
N ALA A 364 6.14 0.02 -2.62
CA ALA A 364 6.08 -0.07 -4.07
C ALA A 364 6.86 1.08 -4.74
N GLN A 365 6.65 2.33 -4.29
CA GLN A 365 7.42 3.48 -4.80
C GLN A 365 8.92 3.32 -4.55
N MET A 366 9.33 2.89 -3.35
CA MET A 366 10.74 2.65 -3.01
C MET A 366 11.41 1.68 -3.98
N CYS A 367 10.75 0.57 -4.32
CA CYS A 367 11.30 -0.46 -5.21
C CYS A 367 11.39 -0.04 -6.69
N LEU A 368 10.89 1.13 -7.05
CA LEU A 368 10.96 1.71 -8.39
C LEU A 368 12.06 2.80 -8.53
N PHE A 369 12.81 3.07 -7.47
CA PHE A 369 13.96 3.96 -7.55
C PHE A 369 15.20 3.22 -8.04
N THR A 370 15.84 3.76 -9.07
CA THR A 370 17.11 3.28 -9.62
C THR A 370 18.17 4.38 -9.58
N PRO A 371 19.44 4.10 -9.82
CA PRO A 371 20.45 5.13 -10.00
C PRO A 371 20.16 6.09 -11.18
N ALA A 372 19.35 5.66 -12.15
CA ALA A 372 18.89 6.51 -13.25
C ALA A 372 17.71 7.43 -12.87
N GLY A 373 17.02 7.15 -11.78
CA GLY A 373 15.88 7.90 -11.29
C GLY A 373 14.71 7.01 -10.87
N TYR A 374 13.53 7.59 -10.79
CA TYR A 374 12.29 6.88 -10.49
C TYR A 374 11.67 6.34 -11.78
N GLU A 375 11.35 5.04 -11.82
CA GLU A 375 10.83 4.33 -12.99
C GLU A 375 9.31 4.04 -12.90
N GLY A 376 8.63 4.56 -11.89
CA GLY A 376 7.19 4.42 -11.74
C GLY A 376 6.38 5.47 -12.51
N GLU A 377 5.07 5.26 -12.57
CA GLU A 377 4.13 6.25 -13.09
C GLU A 377 3.92 7.37 -12.07
N GLY A 378 3.80 8.63 -12.54
CA GLY A 378 3.56 9.80 -11.68
C GLY A 378 4.76 10.19 -10.82
N SER A 379 4.48 10.85 -9.70
CA SER A 379 5.50 11.29 -8.72
C SER A 379 5.58 10.31 -7.54
N PRO A 380 6.79 10.02 -7.03
CA PRO A 380 6.96 9.16 -5.86
C PRO A 380 6.80 9.92 -4.53
N ASP A 381 5.70 10.66 -4.37
CA ASP A 381 5.50 11.63 -3.29
C ASP A 381 5.65 11.01 -1.89
N ARG A 382 5.20 9.75 -1.70
CA ARG A 382 5.39 9.01 -0.44
C ARG A 382 6.85 8.74 -0.16
N CYS A 383 7.59 8.30 -1.18
CA CYS A 383 9.00 8.00 -1.04
C CYS A 383 9.83 9.27 -0.87
N ASP A 384 9.50 10.37 -1.56
CA ASP A 384 10.15 11.67 -1.38
C ASP A 384 9.91 12.21 0.04
N ALA A 385 8.69 12.14 0.57
CA ALA A 385 8.40 12.49 1.96
C ALA A 385 9.23 11.63 2.94
N MET A 386 9.34 10.32 2.74
CA MET A 386 10.17 9.44 3.56
C MET A 386 11.65 9.80 3.49
N ILE A 387 12.17 10.14 2.29
CA ILE A 387 13.56 10.55 2.09
C ILE A 387 13.85 11.83 2.89
N HIS A 388 12.97 12.84 2.83
CA HIS A 388 13.12 14.06 3.61
C HIS A 388 13.08 13.80 5.11
N LEU A 389 12.17 12.96 5.57
CA LEU A 389 12.05 12.54 6.96
C LEU A 389 13.37 12.01 7.51
N PHE A 390 13.93 10.99 6.88
CA PHE A 390 15.16 10.36 7.36
C PHE A 390 16.41 11.19 7.08
N THR A 391 16.39 12.08 6.09
CA THR A 391 17.46 13.07 5.90
C THR A 391 17.55 14.01 7.11
N GLU A 392 16.42 14.39 7.69
CA GLU A 392 16.37 15.25 8.88
C GLU A 392 16.68 14.49 10.16
N LEU A 393 16.24 13.23 10.29
CA LEU A 393 16.54 12.38 11.46
C LEU A 393 18.01 11.92 11.51
N PHE A 394 18.67 11.75 10.35
CA PHE A 394 20.07 11.31 10.24
C PHE A 394 21.00 12.34 9.54
N PRO A 395 21.06 13.62 9.98
CA PRO A 395 21.74 14.67 9.25
C PRO A 395 23.25 14.43 9.10
N LYS A 396 23.89 13.74 10.04
CA LYS A 396 25.33 13.42 10.00
C LYS A 396 25.67 12.35 8.96
N MET A 397 24.74 11.47 8.63
CA MET A 397 24.92 10.36 7.71
C MET A 397 24.45 10.67 6.29
N THR A 398 23.48 11.58 6.14
CA THR A 398 22.84 11.92 4.87
C THR A 398 23.38 13.21 4.24
N ARG A 399 23.88 14.15 5.03
CA ARG A 399 24.52 15.39 4.54
C ARG A 399 26.00 15.13 4.37
N ARG A 400 26.52 15.23 3.13
CA ARG A 400 27.97 15.24 2.90
C ARG A 400 28.61 16.30 3.81
N VAL A 401 29.56 15.91 4.64
CA VAL A 401 30.45 16.84 5.34
C VAL A 401 31.09 17.70 4.25
N GLN A 402 30.68 18.97 4.14
CA GLN A 402 31.42 19.93 3.35
C GLN A 402 32.79 19.98 4.02
N SER A 403 33.82 19.46 3.33
CA SER A 403 35.20 19.56 3.77
C SER A 403 35.60 21.03 3.73
N ARG A 404 35.33 21.75 4.83
CA ARG A 404 35.81 23.12 5.04
C ARG A 404 37.30 23.18 5.31
N ASP A 405 37.98 22.05 5.42
CA ASP A 405 39.41 21.97 5.68
C ASP A 405 40.11 21.02 4.70
N ARG A 406 40.15 21.40 3.43
CA ARG A 406 41.31 21.11 2.63
C ARG A 406 42.28 22.30 2.79
N PRO A 407 43.44 22.17 3.45
CA PRO A 407 44.45 23.24 3.40
C PRO A 407 44.74 23.48 1.93
N ARG A 408 44.60 24.75 1.51
CA ARG A 408 45.01 25.17 0.16
C ARG A 408 46.46 24.71 0.00
N PRO A 409 46.83 24.06 -1.12
CA PRO A 409 48.24 23.74 -1.38
C PRO A 409 48.96 25.10 -1.41
N THR A 410 49.87 25.27 -0.49
CA THR A 410 50.81 26.37 -0.48
C THR A 410 51.61 26.28 -1.78
N VAL A 411 51.31 27.14 -2.74
CA VAL A 411 52.13 27.30 -3.93
C VAL A 411 53.44 27.85 -3.42
N ALA A 412 54.47 26.99 -3.37
CA ALA A 412 55.82 27.40 -3.15
C ALA A 412 56.18 28.39 -4.24
N ASN A 413 56.36 29.64 -3.84
CA ASN A 413 56.78 30.71 -4.70
C ASN A 413 58.24 30.46 -5.08
N ASN A 414 58.46 29.66 -6.11
CA ASN A 414 59.76 29.57 -6.75
C ASN A 414 59.99 30.87 -7.53
N ARG A 415 60.52 31.87 -6.80
CA ARG A 415 61.05 33.07 -7.45
C ARG A 415 62.20 32.61 -8.30
N TYR A 416 61.98 32.45 -9.59
CA TYR A 416 63.01 32.36 -10.62
C TYR A 416 63.78 33.69 -10.61
N ASN A 417 65.10 33.61 -10.20
CA ASN A 417 66.02 34.74 -10.22
C ASN A 417 66.88 34.65 -11.48
N PRO A 418 66.72 35.54 -12.49
CA PRO A 418 67.38 35.46 -13.77
C PRO A 418 68.81 36.05 -13.78
N HIS A 419 69.46 36.38 -12.66
CA HIS A 419 70.77 36.94 -12.61
C HIS A 419 71.80 36.05 -11.93
N ARG A 420 72.23 34.98 -12.63
CA ARG A 420 73.51 34.29 -12.41
C ARG A 420 73.88 33.47 -13.65
N MET A 421 74.27 34.20 -14.69
CA MET A 421 75.15 33.69 -15.72
C MET A 421 76.11 34.82 -16.10
N HIS A 422 77.17 34.87 -15.44
CA HIS A 422 78.51 35.34 -15.92
C HIS A 422 79.46 35.14 -14.80
N GLU A 423 80.32 34.18 -15.00
CA GLU A 423 81.69 34.03 -14.63
C GLU A 423 82.05 32.58 -14.42
N ARG A 424 82.76 32.01 -15.35
CA ARG A 424 84.02 31.38 -15.47
C ARG A 424 84.09 30.34 -16.56
N LEU A 425 84.93 30.75 -17.56
CA LEU A 425 85.91 30.03 -18.36
C LEU A 425 85.59 28.67 -18.87
#